data_805882a3243c57cfec977f79ffde28ff
#
_entry.id   805882a3243c57cfec977f79ffde28ff
#
_cell.length_a   1.000
_cell.length_b   1.000
_cell.length_c   1.000
_cell.angle_alpha   90.00
_cell.angle_beta   90.00
_cell.angle_gamma   90.00
#
_symmetry.space_group_name_H-M   'P 1'
#
loop_
_entity.id
_entity.type
_entity.pdbx_description
1 polymer ?
#
loop_
_entity_poly.entity_id
_entity_poly.type
_entity_poly.pdbx_seq_one_letter_code
_entity_poly.pdbx_strand_id
1 'polypeptide(L)'
;MRIKILDEQPLELEFQDGTKMTALFNNMAFVMLNQEFGEGDNKMIDINKLIDLDNPYPGMSKILYCGLKQCHPQVTLEEAESILYRGGMDLVMSISELMFSNFNVTSNEETKKKLMAMLTPEQKKALKEVNLL
;
A
#
# COMPACT_ATOMS: atom_id res chain seq x y z
N MET A 1 -30.62 -6.66 -4.60
CA MET A 1 -29.18 -6.45 -4.87
C MET A 1 -28.36 -7.22 -3.87
N ARG A 2 -27.29 -7.83 -4.32
CA ARG A 2 -26.37 -8.58 -3.44
C ARG A 2 -24.97 -8.06 -3.65
N ILE A 3 -24.31 -7.65 -2.56
CA ILE A 3 -22.94 -7.17 -2.59
C ILE A 3 -22.08 -8.18 -1.84
N LYS A 4 -21.02 -8.65 -2.49
CA LYS A 4 -20.09 -9.60 -1.91
C LYS A 4 -19.00 -8.84 -1.15
N ILE A 5 -18.88 -9.13 0.14
CA ILE A 5 -17.83 -8.54 0.98
C ILE A 5 -16.69 -9.55 1.08
N LEU A 6 -15.52 -9.15 0.65
CA LEU A 6 -14.32 -10.01 0.67
C LEU A 6 -13.57 -9.86 1.99
N ASP A 7 -12.94 -10.94 2.41
CA ASP A 7 -12.07 -10.89 3.58
C ASP A 7 -10.83 -10.06 3.29
N GLU A 8 -10.33 -9.38 4.31
CA GLU A 8 -9.10 -8.61 4.20
C GLU A 8 -7.89 -9.53 4.15
N GLN A 9 -6.88 -9.11 3.38
CA GLN A 9 -5.61 -9.82 3.28
C GLN A 9 -4.54 -8.97 3.99
N PRO A 10 -4.17 -9.31 5.22
CA PRO A 10 -3.17 -8.55 5.95
C PRO A 10 -1.77 -8.81 5.43
N LEU A 11 -0.91 -7.80 5.56
CA LEU A 11 0.52 -7.98 5.42
C LEU A 11 1.10 -8.22 6.81
N GLU A 12 1.70 -9.39 7.02
CA GLU A 12 2.34 -9.71 8.29
C GLU A 12 3.85 -9.49 8.16
N LEU A 13 4.39 -8.70 9.07
CA LEU A 13 5.83 -8.41 9.14
C LEU A 13 6.39 -9.13 10.36
N GLU A 14 7.41 -9.95 10.14
CA GLU A 14 8.11 -10.63 11.22
C GLU A 14 9.53 -10.09 11.30
N PHE A 15 9.91 -9.61 12.47
CA PHE A 15 11.24 -9.07 12.71
C PHE A 15 12.18 -10.17 13.20
N GLN A 16 13.48 -9.88 13.10
CA GLN A 16 14.52 -10.86 13.45
C GLN A 16 14.44 -11.33 14.90
N ASP A 17 13.96 -10.47 15.79
CA ASP A 17 13.78 -10.79 17.22
C ASP A 17 12.49 -11.57 17.50
N GLY A 18 11.72 -11.89 16.47
CA GLY A 18 10.47 -12.63 16.61
C GLY A 18 9.23 -11.77 16.80
N THR A 19 9.36 -10.47 16.96
CA THR A 19 8.18 -9.60 17.05
C THR A 19 7.49 -9.50 15.70
N LYS A 20 6.19 -9.22 15.74
CA LYS A 20 5.36 -9.16 14.54
C LYS A 20 4.54 -7.90 14.50
N MET A 21 4.32 -7.38 13.30
CA MET A 21 3.39 -6.28 13.05
C MET A 21 2.49 -6.65 11.90
N THR A 22 1.28 -6.09 11.90
CA THR A 22 0.30 -6.33 10.85
C THR A 22 -0.11 -5.01 10.21
N ALA A 23 -0.16 -4.98 8.90
CA ALA A 23 -0.66 -3.84 8.14
C ALA A 23 -1.85 -4.26 7.30
N LEU A 24 -2.85 -3.38 7.19
CA LEU A 24 -4.04 -3.60 6.38
C LEU A 24 -4.11 -2.54 5.29
N PHE A 25 -4.05 -2.99 4.04
CA PHE A 25 -4.14 -2.11 2.87
C PHE A 25 -5.54 -2.23 2.28
N ASN A 26 -6.48 -1.52 2.89
CA ASN A 26 -7.89 -1.52 2.54
C ASN A 26 -8.37 -0.08 2.27
N ASN A 27 -9.64 0.06 2.02
CA ASN A 27 -10.20 1.40 1.76
C ASN A 27 -10.04 2.35 2.96
N MET A 28 -10.03 1.82 4.18
CA MET A 28 -9.78 2.63 5.37
C MET A 28 -8.36 3.20 5.37
N ALA A 29 -7.36 2.40 4.94
CA ALA A 29 -6.00 2.90 4.78
C ALA A 29 -5.95 4.05 3.78
N PHE A 30 -6.70 3.95 2.69
CA PHE A 30 -6.79 5.02 1.69
C PHE A 30 -7.43 6.28 2.28
N VAL A 31 -8.50 6.13 3.07
CA VAL A 31 -9.13 7.27 3.78
C VAL A 31 -8.13 7.94 4.71
N MET A 32 -7.39 7.15 5.48
CA MET A 32 -6.35 7.66 6.38
C MET A 32 -5.24 8.36 5.62
N LEU A 33 -4.84 7.81 4.47
CA LEU A 33 -3.84 8.41 3.61
C LEU A 33 -4.26 9.82 3.17
N ASN A 34 -5.52 9.97 2.76
CA ASN A 34 -6.07 11.27 2.40
C ASN A 34 -6.08 12.24 3.59
N GLN A 35 -6.51 11.77 4.76
CA GLN A 35 -6.62 12.60 5.96
C GLN A 35 -5.26 13.08 6.47
N GLU A 36 -4.27 12.20 6.43
CA GLU A 36 -2.93 12.50 6.98
C GLU A 36 -2.05 13.27 5.99
N PHE A 37 -2.17 12.99 4.70
CA PHE A 37 -1.23 13.49 3.68
C PHE A 37 -1.91 14.18 2.50
N GLY A 38 -3.23 14.25 2.47
CA GLY A 38 -3.95 14.91 1.40
C GLY A 38 -3.72 16.41 1.40
N GLU A 39 -3.78 17.01 0.23
CA GLU A 39 -3.60 18.44 0.03
C GLU A 39 -4.89 19.11 -0.44
N GLY A 40 -4.98 20.41 -0.23
CA GLY A 40 -6.12 21.21 -0.63
C GLY A 40 -7.29 21.10 0.34
N ASP A 41 -8.39 21.77 -0.01
CA ASP A 41 -9.58 21.85 0.85
C ASP A 41 -10.27 20.50 1.02
N ASN A 42 -10.19 19.65 0.00
CA ASN A 42 -10.82 18.33 -0.01
C ASN A 42 -9.95 17.25 0.62
N LYS A 43 -8.70 17.56 0.98
CA LYS A 43 -7.73 16.61 1.54
C LYS A 43 -7.66 15.31 0.73
N MET A 44 -7.55 15.47 -0.58
CA MET A 44 -7.37 14.33 -1.49
C MET A 44 -5.91 14.17 -1.83
N ILE A 45 -5.41 12.94 -1.73
CA ILE A 45 -4.05 12.64 -2.13
C ILE A 45 -4.01 12.34 -3.63
N ASP A 46 -2.95 12.81 -4.27
CA ASP A 46 -2.68 12.46 -5.65
C ASP A 46 -1.74 11.26 -5.66
N ILE A 47 -2.28 10.09 -5.93
CA ILE A 47 -1.51 8.84 -5.93
C ILE A 47 -0.37 8.89 -6.95
N ASN A 48 -0.57 9.57 -8.07
CA ASN A 48 0.47 9.69 -9.10
C ASN A 48 1.69 10.46 -8.60
N LYS A 49 1.46 11.46 -7.75
CA LYS A 49 2.55 12.21 -7.12
C LYS A 49 3.17 11.44 -5.96
N LEU A 50 2.36 10.64 -5.28
CA LEU A 50 2.82 9.86 -4.13
C LEU A 50 3.76 8.74 -4.58
N ILE A 51 3.44 8.07 -5.69
CA ILE A 51 4.23 6.95 -6.20
C ILE A 51 5.24 7.46 -7.24
N ASP A 52 6.50 7.56 -6.82
CA ASP A 52 7.61 7.99 -7.65
C ASP A 52 8.46 6.76 -8.00
N LEU A 53 8.54 6.42 -9.28
CA LEU A 53 9.27 5.23 -9.73
C LEU A 53 10.78 5.36 -9.52
N ASP A 54 11.30 6.58 -9.52
CA ASP A 54 12.73 6.80 -9.29
C ASP A 54 13.09 6.65 -7.81
N ASN A 55 12.17 6.98 -6.92
CA ASN A 55 12.34 6.81 -5.48
C ASN A 55 11.00 6.51 -4.82
N PRO A 56 10.60 5.23 -4.78
CA PRO A 56 9.29 4.87 -4.24
C PRO A 56 9.18 4.93 -2.72
N TYR A 57 10.31 5.00 -2.00
CA TYR A 57 10.31 4.86 -0.55
C TYR A 57 9.49 5.92 0.20
N PRO A 58 9.59 7.21 -0.11
CA PRO A 58 8.80 8.20 0.66
C PRO A 58 7.30 7.98 0.54
N GLY A 59 6.80 7.71 -0.66
CA GLY A 59 5.37 7.48 -0.88
C GLY A 59 4.90 6.18 -0.26
N MET A 60 5.68 5.10 -0.46
CA MET A 60 5.34 3.80 0.10
C MET A 60 5.41 3.78 1.62
N SER A 61 6.28 4.60 2.22
CA SER A 61 6.33 4.75 3.68
C SER A 61 5.03 5.31 4.23
N LYS A 62 4.44 6.27 3.54
CA LYS A 62 3.15 6.86 3.94
C LYS A 62 2.03 5.83 3.83
N ILE A 63 2.05 5.03 2.78
CA ILE A 63 1.07 3.95 2.57
C ILE A 63 1.22 2.89 3.66
N LEU A 64 2.45 2.47 3.94
CA LEU A 64 2.73 1.50 5.00
C LEU A 64 2.29 2.03 6.37
N TYR A 65 2.59 3.28 6.65
CA TYR A 65 2.18 3.94 7.89
C TYR A 65 0.66 3.84 8.10
N CYS A 66 -0.12 4.16 7.07
CA CYS A 66 -1.58 4.10 7.15
C CYS A 66 -2.07 2.67 7.34
N GLY A 67 -1.42 1.70 6.70
CA GLY A 67 -1.75 0.29 6.87
C GLY A 67 -1.44 -0.21 8.28
N LEU A 68 -0.28 0.15 8.82
CA LEU A 68 0.14 -0.25 10.15
C LEU A 68 -0.70 0.40 11.25
N LYS A 69 -1.09 1.64 11.05
CA LYS A 69 -1.80 2.41 12.09
C LYS A 69 -3.15 1.79 12.47
N GLN A 70 -3.77 1.06 11.57
CA GLN A 70 -5.03 0.37 11.86
C GLN A 70 -4.89 -0.69 12.95
N CYS A 71 -3.75 -1.39 12.97
CA CYS A 71 -3.47 -2.44 13.96
C CYS A 71 -2.55 -1.97 15.08
N HIS A 72 -1.80 -0.89 14.83
CA HIS A 72 -0.81 -0.34 15.76
C HIS A 72 -0.99 1.17 15.87
N PRO A 73 -1.99 1.65 16.64
CA PRO A 73 -2.33 3.08 16.69
C PRO A 73 -1.19 3.99 17.12
N GLN A 74 -0.17 3.44 17.79
CA GLN A 74 0.97 4.22 18.28
C GLN A 74 2.12 4.31 17.27
N VAL A 75 2.00 3.66 16.10
CA VAL A 75 3.06 3.67 15.11
C VAL A 75 3.28 5.09 14.58
N THR A 76 4.53 5.44 14.32
CA THR A 76 4.90 6.73 13.74
C THR A 76 5.31 6.56 12.28
N LEU A 77 5.27 7.67 11.53
CA LEU A 77 5.76 7.65 10.15
C LEU A 77 7.24 7.28 10.08
N GLU A 78 8.03 7.75 11.06
CA GLU A 78 9.46 7.43 11.13
C GLU A 78 9.69 5.92 11.29
N GLU A 79 8.87 5.27 12.13
CA GLU A 79 8.93 3.83 12.28
C GLU A 79 8.59 3.11 10.99
N ALA A 80 7.55 3.56 10.29
CA ALA A 80 7.15 2.98 9.01
C ALA A 80 8.25 3.15 7.96
N GLU A 81 8.89 4.32 7.91
CA GLU A 81 10.02 4.58 7.03
C GLU A 81 11.18 3.62 7.31
N SER A 82 11.52 3.46 8.59
CA SER A 82 12.59 2.54 9.01
C SER A 82 12.28 1.11 8.58
N ILE A 83 11.04 0.66 8.82
CA ILE A 83 10.62 -0.70 8.44
C ILE A 83 10.74 -0.88 6.93
N LEU A 84 10.29 0.10 6.16
CA LEU A 84 10.31 0.00 4.70
C LEU A 84 11.73 -0.07 4.17
N TYR A 85 12.65 0.77 4.69
CA TYR A 85 14.04 0.73 4.27
C TYR A 85 14.70 -0.61 4.61
N ARG A 86 14.36 -1.19 5.75
CA ARG A 86 14.89 -2.52 6.12
C ARG A 86 14.30 -3.64 5.27
N GLY A 87 13.02 -3.52 4.91
CA GLY A 87 12.35 -4.50 4.06
C GLY A 87 12.75 -4.41 2.58
N GLY A 88 13.17 -3.22 2.14
CA GLY A 88 13.67 -2.99 0.79
C GLY A 88 12.60 -3.12 -0.29
N MET A 89 13.06 -3.38 -1.50
CA MET A 89 12.16 -3.47 -2.66
C MET A 89 11.19 -4.64 -2.57
N ASP A 90 11.54 -5.72 -1.88
CA ASP A 90 10.61 -6.83 -1.68
C ASP A 90 9.37 -6.38 -0.92
N LEU A 91 9.57 -5.54 0.11
CA LEU A 91 8.45 -5.00 0.87
C LEU A 91 7.64 -4.01 0.02
N VAL A 92 8.31 -3.14 -0.75
CA VAL A 92 7.64 -2.22 -1.67
C VAL A 92 6.75 -2.98 -2.66
N MET A 93 7.25 -4.07 -3.21
CA MET A 93 6.49 -4.89 -4.16
C MET A 93 5.28 -5.56 -3.50
N SER A 94 5.46 -6.07 -2.28
CA SER A 94 4.37 -6.71 -1.54
C SER A 94 3.25 -5.71 -1.23
N ILE A 95 3.61 -4.50 -0.83
CA ILE A 95 2.63 -3.43 -0.59
C ILE A 95 1.88 -3.11 -1.89
N SER A 96 2.60 -2.99 -3.01
CA SER A 96 2.00 -2.70 -4.31
C SER A 96 0.97 -3.76 -4.72
N GLU A 97 1.30 -5.04 -4.53
CA GLU A 97 0.36 -6.13 -4.82
C GLU A 97 -0.92 -6.01 -3.99
N LEU A 98 -0.78 -5.74 -2.70
CA LEU A 98 -1.92 -5.62 -1.80
C LEU A 98 -2.77 -4.39 -2.13
N MET A 99 -2.15 -3.31 -2.59
CA MET A 99 -2.88 -2.13 -3.04
C MET A 99 -3.77 -2.46 -4.25
N PHE A 100 -3.28 -3.23 -5.21
CA PHE A 100 -4.10 -3.67 -6.34
C PHE A 100 -5.27 -4.53 -5.90
N SER A 101 -5.05 -5.38 -4.87
CA SER A 101 -6.08 -6.30 -4.38
C SER A 101 -7.13 -5.60 -3.52
N ASN A 102 -6.72 -4.66 -2.67
CA ASN A 102 -7.54 -4.12 -1.59
C ASN A 102 -7.93 -2.65 -1.74
N PHE A 103 -7.11 -1.85 -2.42
CA PHE A 103 -7.42 -0.45 -2.66
C PHE A 103 -8.28 -0.29 -3.91
N ASN A 104 -9.23 0.62 -3.84
CA ASN A 104 -10.05 0.96 -5.00
C ASN A 104 -9.35 2.05 -5.83
N VAL A 105 -8.19 1.72 -6.40
CA VAL A 105 -7.38 2.65 -7.20
C VAL A 105 -7.46 2.37 -8.70
N THR A 106 -8.32 1.44 -9.09
CA THR A 106 -8.40 0.97 -10.49
C THR A 106 -8.98 2.01 -11.45
N SER A 107 -9.56 3.07 -10.93
CA SER A 107 -10.12 4.15 -11.77
C SER A 107 -9.05 5.03 -12.40
N ASN A 108 -7.81 4.95 -11.95
CA ASN A 108 -6.71 5.77 -12.45
C ASN A 108 -5.72 4.91 -13.23
N GLU A 109 -5.77 5.00 -14.55
CA GLU A 109 -4.93 4.23 -15.47
C GLU A 109 -3.44 4.54 -15.29
N GLU A 110 -3.09 5.79 -15.05
CA GLU A 110 -1.71 6.21 -14.87
C GLU A 110 -1.12 5.63 -13.59
N THR A 111 -1.86 5.67 -12.48
CA THR A 111 -1.45 5.07 -11.23
C THR A 111 -1.25 3.57 -11.40
N LYS A 112 -2.19 2.92 -12.09
CA LYS A 112 -2.12 1.49 -12.36
C LYS A 112 -0.85 1.14 -13.14
N LYS A 113 -0.50 1.94 -14.16
CA LYS A 113 0.73 1.75 -14.92
C LYS A 113 1.98 1.89 -14.06
N LYS A 114 2.01 2.88 -13.18
CA LYS A 114 3.14 3.08 -12.27
C LYS A 114 3.32 1.88 -11.33
N LEU A 115 2.23 1.41 -10.73
CA LEU A 115 2.28 0.25 -9.84
C LEU A 115 2.71 -1.00 -10.57
N MET A 116 2.19 -1.20 -11.79
CA MET A 116 2.56 -2.34 -12.63
C MET A 116 4.03 -2.34 -12.99
N ALA A 117 4.60 -1.16 -13.26
CA ALA A 117 6.02 -1.04 -13.61
C ALA A 117 6.95 -1.43 -12.47
N MET A 118 6.46 -1.42 -11.23
CA MET A 118 7.22 -1.82 -10.05
C MET A 118 7.21 -3.33 -9.81
N LEU A 119 6.32 -4.06 -10.48
CA LEU A 119 6.15 -5.50 -10.26
C LEU A 119 7.11 -6.32 -11.12
N THR A 120 7.54 -7.46 -10.59
CA THR A 120 8.28 -8.46 -11.38
C THR A 120 7.35 -9.12 -12.39
N PRO A 121 7.90 -9.78 -13.44
CA PRO A 121 7.06 -10.52 -14.38
C PRO A 121 6.18 -11.59 -13.73
N GLU A 122 6.70 -12.26 -12.68
CA GLU A 122 5.93 -13.27 -11.94
C GLU A 122 4.76 -12.65 -11.19
N GLN A 123 4.99 -11.51 -10.55
CA GLN A 123 3.96 -10.77 -9.84
C GLN A 123 2.87 -10.27 -10.79
N LYS A 124 3.26 -9.76 -11.96
CA LYS A 124 2.33 -9.33 -13.00
C LYS A 124 1.45 -10.49 -13.47
N LYS A 125 2.05 -11.67 -13.64
CA LYS A 125 1.32 -12.87 -14.04
C LYS A 125 0.31 -13.28 -12.98
N ALA A 126 0.70 -13.26 -11.71
CA ALA A 126 -0.19 -13.58 -10.60
C ALA A 126 -1.40 -12.65 -10.55
N LEU A 127 -1.18 -11.35 -10.75
CA LEU A 127 -2.27 -10.37 -10.79
C LEU A 127 -3.21 -10.60 -11.97
N LYS A 128 -2.68 -11.01 -13.12
CA LYS A 128 -3.49 -11.36 -14.28
C LYS A 128 -4.40 -12.55 -13.99
N GLU A 129 -3.88 -13.56 -13.33
CA GLU A 129 -4.63 -14.78 -13.01
C GLU A 129 -5.82 -14.51 -12.08
N VAL A 130 -5.74 -13.46 -11.25
CA VAL A 130 -6.84 -13.06 -10.39
C VAL A 130 -7.70 -11.93 -10.99
N ASN A 131 -7.52 -11.63 -12.27
CA ASN A 131 -8.30 -10.64 -13.04
C ASN A 131 -8.21 -9.21 -12.50
N LEU A 132 -7.07 -8.84 -11.97
CA LEU A 132 -6.82 -7.48 -11.49
C LEU A 132 -6.24 -6.57 -12.58
N LEU A 133 -5.90 -7.12 -13.71
CA LEU A 133 -5.30 -6.40 -14.83
C LEU A 133 -6.23 -6.34 -16.03
#